data_9d347222fb7f7bb1222fb8d342f6e429
#
_entry.id   9d347222fb7f7bb1222fb8d342f6e429
#
_cell.length_a   1.000
_cell.length_b   1.000
_cell.length_c   1.000
_cell.angle_alpha   90.00
_cell.angle_beta   90.00
_cell.angle_gamma   90.00
#
_symmetry.space_group_name_H-M   'P 1'
#
loop_
_entity.id
_entity.type
_entity.pdbx_description
1 polymer ?
#
loop_
_entity_poly.entity_id
_entity_poly.type
_entity_poly.pdbx_seq_one_letter_code
_entity_poly.pdbx_strand_id
1 'polypeptide(L)'
;MAVLLSPPTLRSPRLLLLGLSLSFACVSFGVAQGAVLAFDSFTHHFEKFNSMEPEEVVNLVPNADSAVWLERNVPRFECPDPEVEEIYWFRWWALRKQLRKDEVSGRFVFGEFITRPRPVSSALGHHLMEGRWLRDQQYHDDYVLYWFRGNQGGPAERFHRYSQWVQHALWSRWLVTRDTAGLVALLDELVADYEKWEAERMRPDGLFWQNDVWDAMEESISGGRKVKNVRPTISCYMFGNATALASIARLAGRGELAAAYEAKAAKLRALVQDTLWNKELVFFGSVTEALEPIAVREQIGFIPWYFQLPETGRGYEAAWRQLTDEKGFKAPFGITTAERRASSFRTRGTGTCEWDGAVWPFATSQTLTALGQVLRSGHQDAIGNQDYLDFFLTYTRSHRYDGLPYIGEYLDETTGAWLKGRDPRSYYYNHSTYADLLITGLVGLRPREDNVIEIHPLLPAGTWAWFCLDGIRYGGRDVTVLWDADGSHYGRGAGLQVFVDGVVVASSSALEHVVGKLP
;
A
#
# COMPACT_ATOMS: atom_id res chain seq x y z
N MET A 1 -83.25 44.32 58.97
CA MET A 1 -83.80 43.01 59.14
C MET A 1 -82.85 42.03 58.40
N ALA A 2 -82.08 41.35 59.19
CA ALA A 2 -81.00 40.49 58.72
C ALA A 2 -81.57 39.11 58.39
N VAL A 3 -81.15 38.49 57.25
CA VAL A 3 -81.29 37.11 57.00
C VAL A 3 -79.90 36.49 56.68
N LEU A 4 -79.50 35.64 57.61
CA LEU A 4 -78.29 34.81 57.49
C LEU A 4 -78.53 33.72 56.52
N LEU A 5 -77.64 33.51 55.55
CA LEU A 5 -77.55 32.33 54.73
C LEU A 5 -76.15 31.68 54.91
N SER A 6 -76.15 30.42 55.30
CA SER A 6 -75.00 29.54 55.51
C SER A 6 -74.38 29.11 54.19
N PRO A 7 -73.03 28.94 54.11
CA PRO A 7 -72.38 28.51 52.89
C PRO A 7 -72.41 26.97 52.69
N PRO A 8 -72.35 26.49 51.43
CA PRO A 8 -72.29 25.09 51.08
C PRO A 8 -70.83 24.53 51.18
N THR A 9 -70.76 23.28 51.58
CA THR A 9 -69.58 22.45 51.73
C THR A 9 -68.95 22.12 50.39
N LEU A 10 -67.71 22.50 50.19
CA LEU A 10 -66.88 22.12 49.08
C LEU A 10 -66.29 20.71 49.26
N ARG A 11 -66.62 19.82 48.32
CA ARG A 11 -66.00 18.50 48.20
C ARG A 11 -64.65 18.71 47.45
N SER A 12 -63.55 18.24 48.04
CA SER A 12 -62.21 18.21 47.43
C SER A 12 -62.12 17.15 46.32
N PRO A 13 -61.55 17.47 45.14
CA PRO A 13 -61.20 16.47 44.14
C PRO A 13 -59.85 15.80 44.48
N ARG A 14 -59.82 14.49 44.46
CA ARG A 14 -58.58 13.69 44.51
C ARG A 14 -57.76 13.97 43.27
N LEU A 15 -56.56 14.54 43.40
CA LEU A 15 -55.54 14.62 42.38
C LEU A 15 -54.93 13.20 42.17
N LEU A 16 -55.13 12.64 40.98
CA LEU A 16 -54.32 11.53 40.50
C LEU A 16 -52.98 12.10 40.02
N LEU A 17 -51.90 11.83 40.77
CA LEU A 17 -50.52 12.05 40.28
C LEU A 17 -50.16 10.94 39.27
N LEU A 18 -50.21 11.24 37.98
CA LEU A 18 -49.51 10.46 36.96
C LEU A 18 -48.02 10.83 37.05
N GLY A 19 -47.23 9.89 37.58
CA GLY A 19 -45.78 9.98 37.54
C GLY A 19 -45.28 9.75 36.10
N LEU A 20 -44.92 10.83 35.38
CA LEU A 20 -44.07 10.73 34.18
C LEU A 20 -42.64 10.50 34.65
N SER A 21 -42.14 9.27 34.51
CA SER A 21 -40.73 8.96 34.59
C SER A 21 -40.05 9.47 33.31
N LEU A 22 -39.44 10.65 33.34
CA LEU A 22 -38.47 11.06 32.31
C LEU A 22 -37.20 10.21 32.50
N SER A 23 -37.02 9.21 31.64
CA SER A 23 -35.73 8.56 31.47
C SER A 23 -34.79 9.53 30.74
N PHE A 24 -33.93 10.19 31.49
CA PHE A 24 -32.76 10.91 30.95
C PHE A 24 -31.81 9.82 30.37
N ALA A 25 -31.83 9.62 29.07
CA ALA A 25 -30.74 8.98 28.40
C ALA A 25 -29.52 9.91 28.54
N CYS A 26 -28.59 9.55 29.42
CA CYS A 26 -27.26 10.15 29.43
C CYS A 26 -26.61 9.85 28.09
N VAL A 27 -26.70 10.78 27.14
CA VAL A 27 -25.80 10.83 26.00
C VAL A 27 -24.44 11.25 26.60
N SER A 28 -23.60 10.27 26.88
CA SER A 28 -22.20 10.51 27.20
C SER A 28 -21.57 11.15 25.97
N PHE A 29 -21.41 12.45 25.98
CA PHE A 29 -20.47 13.12 25.07
C PHE A 29 -19.09 12.58 25.42
N GLY A 30 -18.58 11.66 24.59
CA GLY A 30 -17.22 11.19 24.71
C GLY A 30 -16.28 12.38 24.59
N VAL A 31 -15.52 12.62 25.63
CA VAL A 31 -14.39 13.56 25.59
C VAL A 31 -13.48 13.04 24.47
N ALA A 32 -13.15 13.87 23.48
CA ALA A 32 -12.18 13.53 22.45
C ALA A 32 -10.91 13.07 23.16
N GLN A 33 -10.62 11.78 23.08
CA GLN A 33 -9.43 11.21 23.72
C GLN A 33 -8.23 11.57 22.85
N GLY A 34 -7.16 12.09 23.45
CA GLY A 34 -5.87 12.32 22.78
C GLY A 34 -5.27 11.05 22.21
N ALA A 35 -4.15 11.17 21.52
CA ALA A 35 -3.39 10.05 20.96
C ALA A 35 -3.26 8.89 21.96
N VAL A 36 -3.38 7.67 21.50
CA VAL A 36 -3.22 6.45 22.32
C VAL A 36 -1.75 6.22 22.63
N LEU A 37 -0.90 6.41 21.62
CA LEU A 37 0.54 6.16 21.72
C LEU A 37 1.31 7.47 21.96
N ALA A 38 2.18 7.48 22.96
CA ALA A 38 3.13 8.57 23.18
C ALA A 38 4.31 8.43 22.20
N PHE A 39 4.66 9.50 21.46
CA PHE A 39 5.77 9.41 20.50
C PHE A 39 7.13 9.17 21.18
N ASP A 40 7.31 9.68 22.38
CA ASP A 40 8.56 9.54 23.13
C ASP A 40 8.95 8.09 23.41
N SER A 41 7.98 7.16 23.44
CA SER A 41 8.25 5.72 23.63
C SER A 41 9.06 5.10 22.48
N PHE A 42 9.10 5.74 21.30
CA PHE A 42 9.78 5.26 20.10
C PHE A 42 11.13 5.93 19.84
N THR A 43 11.54 6.92 20.63
CA THR A 43 12.78 7.71 20.39
C THR A 43 14.04 6.84 20.39
N HIS A 44 14.06 5.76 21.16
CA HIS A 44 15.16 4.80 21.19
C HIS A 44 15.46 4.16 19.81
N HIS A 45 14.44 3.99 18.96
CA HIS A 45 14.64 3.53 17.58
C HIS A 45 15.42 4.56 16.77
N PHE A 46 15.05 5.85 16.87
CA PHE A 46 15.69 6.90 16.08
C PHE A 46 17.13 7.18 16.55
N GLU A 47 17.38 7.11 17.85
CA GLU A 47 18.74 7.17 18.42
C GLU A 47 19.61 6.03 17.87
N LYS A 48 19.07 4.81 17.85
CA LYS A 48 19.73 3.64 17.27
C LYS A 48 20.03 3.86 15.77
N PHE A 49 19.03 4.26 14.97
CA PHE A 49 19.21 4.43 13.52
C PHE A 49 20.19 5.55 13.19
N ASN A 50 20.16 6.66 13.95
CA ASN A 50 21.11 7.76 13.78
C ASN A 50 22.54 7.35 14.18
N SER A 51 22.71 6.50 15.16
CA SER A 51 24.04 6.05 15.62
C SER A 51 24.71 5.03 14.69
N MET A 52 23.94 4.27 13.92
CA MET A 52 24.48 3.24 13.02
C MET A 52 24.93 3.78 11.67
N GLU A 53 24.66 5.07 11.36
CA GLU A 53 24.87 5.65 10.04
C GLU A 53 25.66 6.97 10.16
N PRO A 54 26.84 7.06 9.54
CA PRO A 54 27.74 8.24 9.66
C PRO A 54 27.23 9.51 8.96
N GLU A 55 26.07 9.44 8.30
CA GLU A 55 25.44 10.55 7.59
C GLU A 55 26.34 11.21 6.52
N GLU A 56 26.98 10.39 5.71
CA GLU A 56 27.81 10.90 4.60
C GLU A 56 26.98 11.67 3.56
N VAL A 57 25.67 11.43 3.49
CA VAL A 57 24.74 12.11 2.60
C VAL A 57 23.55 12.67 3.36
N VAL A 58 23.38 13.99 3.28
CA VAL A 58 22.20 14.72 3.77
C VAL A 58 21.47 15.33 2.58
N ASN A 59 20.27 14.80 2.26
CA ASN A 59 19.50 15.34 1.14
C ASN A 59 18.63 16.54 1.53
N LEU A 60 17.79 16.39 2.55
CA LEU A 60 16.91 17.45 3.02
C LEU A 60 16.77 17.47 4.54
N VAL A 61 16.46 16.33 5.16
CA VAL A 61 16.24 16.23 6.60
C VAL A 61 17.39 15.46 7.22
N PRO A 62 18.26 16.09 8.03
CA PRO A 62 19.39 15.43 8.68
C PRO A 62 18.94 14.44 9.76
N ASN A 63 19.84 13.53 10.16
CA ASN A 63 19.60 12.57 11.22
C ASN A 63 19.19 13.24 12.54
N ALA A 64 19.79 14.38 12.88
CA ALA A 64 19.47 15.15 14.08
C ALA A 64 17.99 15.59 14.14
N ASP A 65 17.35 15.83 12.99
CA ASP A 65 15.96 16.26 12.89
C ASP A 65 14.99 15.08 12.61
N SER A 66 15.50 13.86 12.53
CA SER A 66 14.71 12.68 12.14
C SER A 66 13.52 12.41 13.04
N ALA A 67 13.70 12.47 14.36
CA ALA A 67 12.64 12.25 15.34
C ALA A 67 11.50 13.27 15.19
N VAL A 68 11.84 14.56 15.07
CA VAL A 68 10.85 15.65 14.91
C VAL A 68 10.09 15.49 13.59
N TRP A 69 10.79 15.11 12.51
CA TRP A 69 10.15 14.89 11.22
C TRP A 69 9.18 13.70 11.27
N LEU A 70 9.60 12.58 11.89
CA LEU A 70 8.79 11.39 12.04
C LEU A 70 7.55 11.64 12.90
N GLU A 71 7.70 12.32 14.03
CA GLU A 71 6.57 12.68 14.90
C GLU A 71 5.47 13.45 14.15
N ARG A 72 5.88 14.36 13.28
CA ARG A 72 4.95 15.23 12.53
C ARG A 72 4.29 14.53 11.36
N ASN A 73 4.96 13.55 10.77
CA ASN A 73 4.58 13.06 9.44
C ASN A 73 4.05 11.64 9.38
N VAL A 74 4.40 10.75 10.32
CA VAL A 74 4.05 9.33 10.19
C VAL A 74 3.06 8.87 11.26
N PRO A 75 2.17 7.91 10.94
CA PRO A 75 1.34 7.29 11.97
C PRO A 75 2.20 6.48 12.94
N ARG A 76 1.80 6.44 14.20
CA ARG A 76 2.50 5.68 15.23
C ARG A 76 2.03 4.24 15.20
N PHE A 77 2.95 3.32 15.43
CA PHE A 77 2.63 1.90 15.47
C PHE A 77 3.47 1.18 16.52
N GLU A 78 2.81 0.29 17.26
CA GLU A 78 3.45 -0.68 18.14
C GLU A 78 2.73 -2.02 18.09
N CYS A 79 3.48 -3.08 18.38
CA CYS A 79 2.98 -4.44 18.50
C CYS A 79 3.94 -5.28 19.38
N PRO A 80 3.55 -6.50 19.81
CA PRO A 80 4.43 -7.34 20.65
C PRO A 80 5.62 -7.96 19.91
N ASP A 81 5.70 -7.81 18.58
CA ASP A 81 6.85 -8.28 17.79
C ASP A 81 7.85 -7.12 17.60
N PRO A 82 9.00 -7.15 18.33
CA PRO A 82 9.94 -6.04 18.31
C PRO A 82 10.65 -5.87 16.96
N GLU A 83 10.75 -6.93 16.13
CA GLU A 83 11.35 -6.81 14.81
C GLU A 83 10.41 -6.08 13.83
N VAL A 84 9.11 -6.37 13.90
CA VAL A 84 8.10 -5.67 13.10
C VAL A 84 8.04 -4.19 13.46
N GLU A 85 8.02 -3.87 14.76
CA GLU A 85 8.00 -2.49 15.25
C GLU A 85 9.27 -1.74 14.82
N GLU A 86 10.45 -2.33 15.04
CA GLU A 86 11.73 -1.71 14.66
C GLU A 86 11.77 -1.43 13.15
N ILE A 87 11.40 -2.41 12.31
CA ILE A 87 11.46 -2.22 10.85
C ILE A 87 10.38 -1.25 10.35
N TYR A 88 9.21 -1.19 10.99
CA TYR A 88 8.22 -0.14 10.69
C TYR A 88 8.82 1.26 10.84
N TRP A 89 9.45 1.56 11.98
CA TRP A 89 10.09 2.85 12.24
C TRP A 89 11.32 3.07 11.37
N PHE A 90 12.12 2.03 11.12
CA PHE A 90 13.27 2.10 10.23
C PHE A 90 12.88 2.45 8.79
N ARG A 91 11.80 1.88 8.26
CA ARG A 91 11.35 2.15 6.89
C ARG A 91 10.92 3.62 6.71
N TRP A 92 10.27 4.22 7.69
CA TRP A 92 9.97 5.66 7.67
C TRP A 92 11.23 6.52 7.82
N TRP A 93 12.14 6.13 8.71
CA TRP A 93 13.42 6.80 8.87
C TRP A 93 14.23 6.76 7.56
N ALA A 94 14.27 5.63 6.85
CA ALA A 94 14.94 5.46 5.56
C ALA A 94 14.24 6.26 4.44
N LEU A 95 12.89 6.28 4.39
CA LEU A 95 12.13 7.10 3.44
C LEU A 95 12.50 8.58 3.56
N ARG A 96 12.58 9.11 4.79
CA ARG A 96 13.00 10.49 5.05
C ARG A 96 14.34 10.84 4.40
N LYS A 97 15.31 9.92 4.42
CA LYS A 97 16.64 10.15 3.79
C LYS A 97 16.57 10.29 2.26
N GLN A 98 15.52 9.80 1.63
CA GLN A 98 15.30 9.92 0.19
C GLN A 98 14.62 11.23 -0.21
N LEU A 99 14.07 11.97 0.76
CA LEU A 99 13.41 13.25 0.51
C LEU A 99 14.44 14.33 0.16
N ARG A 100 14.19 15.06 -0.92
CA ARG A 100 15.05 16.15 -1.41
C ARG A 100 14.25 17.20 -2.14
N LYS A 101 14.90 18.30 -2.49
CA LYS A 101 14.36 19.28 -3.44
C LYS A 101 15.06 19.15 -4.79
N ASP A 102 14.28 19.14 -5.86
CA ASP A 102 14.79 19.27 -7.21
C ASP A 102 15.28 20.69 -7.44
N GLU A 103 16.52 20.84 -7.87
CA GLU A 103 17.17 22.16 -8.02
C GLU A 103 16.52 23.03 -9.11
N VAL A 104 15.92 22.41 -10.12
CA VAL A 104 15.33 23.12 -11.26
C VAL A 104 13.93 23.60 -10.95
N SER A 105 13.08 22.72 -10.44
CA SER A 105 11.66 23.03 -10.16
C SER A 105 11.43 23.54 -8.74
N GLY A 106 12.37 23.35 -7.81
CA GLY A 106 12.23 23.64 -6.38
C GLY A 106 11.25 22.73 -5.63
N ARG A 107 10.71 21.69 -6.31
CA ARG A 107 9.72 20.77 -5.76
C ARG A 107 10.36 19.69 -4.89
N PHE A 108 9.62 19.22 -3.91
CA PHE A 108 10.00 18.01 -3.19
C PHE A 108 9.91 16.79 -4.11
N VAL A 109 10.90 15.91 -4.00
CA VAL A 109 10.96 14.65 -4.74
C VAL A 109 11.51 13.54 -3.85
N PHE A 110 11.15 12.29 -4.16
CA PHE A 110 11.72 11.12 -3.51
C PHE A 110 12.73 10.44 -4.44
N GLY A 111 13.94 10.21 -3.92
CA GLY A 111 14.94 9.41 -4.61
C GLY A 111 14.69 7.92 -4.41
N GLU A 112 15.16 7.12 -5.34
CA GLU A 112 15.34 5.69 -5.18
C GLU A 112 16.66 5.38 -4.47
N PHE A 113 17.68 6.23 -4.73
CA PHE A 113 19.04 6.16 -4.17
C PHE A 113 19.34 7.43 -3.37
N ILE A 114 19.93 7.30 -2.20
CA ILE A 114 20.35 8.49 -1.42
C ILE A 114 21.45 9.30 -2.13
N THR A 115 22.29 8.64 -2.93
CA THR A 115 23.46 9.25 -3.58
C THR A 115 23.18 9.86 -4.95
N ARG A 116 21.99 9.65 -5.54
CA ARG A 116 21.66 10.16 -6.89
C ARG A 116 20.73 11.36 -6.82
N PRO A 117 21.02 12.44 -7.56
CA PRO A 117 20.24 13.68 -7.46
C PRO A 117 18.85 13.57 -8.08
N ARG A 118 18.64 12.67 -9.06
CA ARG A 118 17.37 12.58 -9.80
C ARG A 118 16.54 11.36 -9.37
N PRO A 119 15.22 11.52 -9.19
CA PRO A 119 14.33 10.39 -8.98
C PRO A 119 14.24 9.48 -10.21
N VAL A 120 13.78 8.24 -10.00
CA VAL A 120 13.59 7.22 -11.05
C VAL A 120 12.12 6.85 -11.09
N SER A 121 11.52 6.84 -12.31
CA SER A 121 10.07 6.63 -12.45
C SER A 121 9.62 5.20 -12.15
N SER A 122 10.52 4.20 -12.18
CA SER A 122 10.20 2.83 -11.79
C SER A 122 9.66 2.71 -10.37
N ALA A 123 10.17 3.52 -9.43
CA ALA A 123 9.77 3.49 -8.03
C ALA A 123 8.55 4.37 -7.70
N LEU A 124 8.06 5.18 -8.65
CA LEU A 124 7.02 6.18 -8.43
C LEU A 124 5.75 5.60 -7.79
N GLY A 125 5.26 4.47 -8.30
CA GLY A 125 4.08 3.81 -7.75
C GLY A 125 4.27 3.38 -6.30
N HIS A 126 5.45 2.82 -5.96
CA HIS A 126 5.79 2.45 -4.57
C HIS A 126 5.87 3.68 -3.66
N HIS A 127 6.52 4.76 -4.12
CA HIS A 127 6.63 5.99 -3.34
C HIS A 127 5.25 6.59 -3.02
N LEU A 128 4.32 6.58 -3.99
CA LEU A 128 2.96 7.08 -3.78
C LEU A 128 2.14 6.18 -2.84
N MET A 129 2.29 4.86 -2.96
CA MET A 129 1.58 3.90 -2.10
C MET A 129 2.08 3.96 -0.65
N GLU A 130 3.40 4.01 -0.41
CA GLU A 130 3.94 4.13 0.93
C GLU A 130 3.62 5.50 1.53
N GLY A 131 3.87 6.56 0.77
CA GLY A 131 3.77 7.92 1.26
C GLY A 131 2.34 8.48 1.36
N ARG A 132 1.32 7.79 0.86
CA ARG A 132 -0.09 8.21 1.06
C ARG A 132 -0.49 8.31 2.53
N TRP A 133 0.31 7.70 3.42
CA TRP A 133 0.10 7.72 4.86
C TRP A 133 0.84 8.85 5.59
N LEU A 134 1.69 9.63 4.89
CA LEU A 134 2.31 10.83 5.45
C LEU A 134 1.23 11.88 5.74
N ARG A 135 1.41 12.61 6.85
CA ARG A 135 0.48 13.69 7.22
C ARG A 135 0.65 14.93 6.34
N ASP A 136 1.92 15.31 6.06
CA ASP A 136 2.21 16.40 5.13
C ASP A 136 2.20 15.88 3.69
N GLN A 137 1.11 16.12 3.01
CA GLN A 137 0.90 15.67 1.64
C GLN A 137 1.62 16.54 0.61
N GLN A 138 2.18 17.70 0.98
CA GLN A 138 2.92 18.57 0.06
C GLN A 138 4.10 17.84 -0.58
N TYR A 139 4.76 16.94 0.16
CA TYR A 139 5.86 16.13 -0.40
C TYR A 139 5.43 15.33 -1.62
N HIS A 140 4.23 14.75 -1.59
CA HIS A 140 3.71 13.95 -2.70
C HIS A 140 3.05 14.81 -3.77
N ASP A 141 2.41 15.92 -3.42
CA ASP A 141 1.87 16.88 -4.39
C ASP A 141 2.99 17.42 -5.27
N ASP A 142 4.08 17.88 -4.66
CA ASP A 142 5.26 18.36 -5.37
C ASP A 142 5.91 17.24 -6.21
N TYR A 143 5.99 16.02 -5.67
CA TYR A 143 6.59 14.89 -6.38
C TYR A 143 5.78 14.49 -7.63
N VAL A 144 4.46 14.49 -7.54
CA VAL A 144 3.57 14.28 -8.68
C VAL A 144 3.73 15.40 -9.72
N LEU A 145 3.69 16.65 -9.26
CA LEU A 145 3.89 17.81 -10.14
C LEU A 145 5.28 17.84 -10.78
N TYR A 146 6.32 17.33 -10.10
CA TYR A 146 7.63 17.14 -10.71
C TYR A 146 7.56 16.21 -11.93
N TRP A 147 6.88 15.06 -11.80
CA TRP A 147 6.80 14.12 -12.90
C TRP A 147 5.98 14.65 -14.09
N PHE A 148 4.86 15.31 -13.83
CA PHE A 148 3.97 15.81 -14.89
C PHE A 148 4.37 17.18 -15.46
N ARG A 149 5.05 18.04 -14.68
CA ARG A 149 5.34 19.44 -15.03
C ARG A 149 6.75 19.89 -14.73
N GLY A 150 7.66 18.97 -14.39
CA GLY A 150 9.01 19.28 -13.93
C GLY A 150 9.98 19.72 -15.03
N ASN A 151 9.63 19.55 -16.32
CA ASN A 151 10.43 19.98 -17.44
C ASN A 151 9.74 21.14 -18.16
N GLN A 152 10.01 22.39 -17.72
CA GLN A 152 9.46 23.61 -18.33
C GLN A 152 7.91 23.58 -18.50
N GLY A 153 7.21 22.98 -17.55
CA GLY A 153 5.76 22.83 -17.57
C GLY A 153 5.24 21.56 -18.24
N GLY A 154 6.09 20.75 -18.83
CA GLY A 154 5.76 19.42 -19.36
C GLY A 154 6.34 18.29 -18.52
N PRO A 155 6.12 17.03 -18.93
CA PRO A 155 6.61 15.86 -18.19
C PRO A 155 8.12 15.87 -17.98
N ALA A 156 8.55 15.40 -16.81
CA ALA A 156 9.96 15.28 -16.47
C ALA A 156 10.70 14.37 -17.47
N GLU A 157 11.99 14.67 -17.70
CA GLU A 157 12.83 13.82 -18.54
C GLU A 157 12.81 12.38 -18.01
N ARG A 158 12.62 11.40 -18.89
CA ARG A 158 12.57 9.96 -18.58
C ARG A 158 11.31 9.50 -17.81
N PHE A 159 10.26 10.32 -17.72
CA PHE A 159 9.01 9.88 -17.08
C PHE A 159 8.46 8.59 -17.70
N HIS A 160 8.44 8.50 -19.04
CA HIS A 160 7.96 7.33 -19.79
C HIS A 160 9.06 6.27 -20.06
N ARG A 161 10.13 6.28 -19.29
CA ARG A 161 11.23 5.34 -19.50
C ARG A 161 10.90 3.95 -18.97
N TYR A 162 10.31 3.88 -17.76
CA TYR A 162 9.96 2.63 -17.09
C TYR A 162 8.46 2.45 -17.05
N SER A 163 7.99 1.19 -17.19
CA SER A 163 6.60 0.82 -16.94
C SER A 163 6.18 1.26 -15.55
N GLN A 164 4.96 1.79 -15.40
CA GLN A 164 4.50 2.38 -14.14
C GLN A 164 2.96 2.37 -14.04
N TRP A 165 2.46 2.51 -12.81
CA TRP A 165 1.04 2.50 -12.50
C TRP A 165 0.59 3.78 -11.76
N VAL A 166 1.04 4.94 -12.25
CA VAL A 166 0.88 6.22 -11.55
C VAL A 166 -0.58 6.63 -11.36
N GLN A 167 -1.46 6.42 -12.36
CA GLN A 167 -2.88 6.77 -12.23
C GLN A 167 -3.56 5.93 -11.13
N HIS A 168 -3.25 4.63 -11.07
CA HIS A 168 -3.73 3.75 -10.01
C HIS A 168 -3.20 4.19 -8.63
N ALA A 169 -1.92 4.53 -8.54
CA ALA A 169 -1.32 4.99 -7.28
C ALA A 169 -1.92 6.32 -6.81
N LEU A 170 -2.20 7.26 -7.72
CA LEU A 170 -2.86 8.53 -7.42
C LEU A 170 -4.32 8.33 -6.98
N TRP A 171 -5.06 7.44 -7.62
CA TRP A 171 -6.38 7.05 -7.16
C TRP A 171 -6.32 6.43 -5.76
N SER A 172 -5.37 5.52 -5.52
CA SER A 172 -5.16 4.88 -4.22
C SER A 172 -4.77 5.90 -3.14
N ARG A 173 -4.00 6.93 -3.49
CA ARG A 173 -3.70 8.06 -2.60
C ARG A 173 -4.96 8.88 -2.30
N TRP A 174 -5.78 9.18 -3.31
CA TRP A 174 -7.03 9.90 -3.13
C TRP A 174 -8.00 9.16 -2.17
N LEU A 175 -8.06 7.84 -2.24
CA LEU A 175 -8.86 7.04 -1.31
C LEU A 175 -8.47 7.28 0.18
N VAL A 176 -7.25 7.74 0.44
CA VAL A 176 -6.77 8.10 1.78
C VAL A 176 -6.94 9.59 2.06
N THR A 177 -6.51 10.46 1.14
CA THR A 177 -6.42 11.90 1.38
C THR A 177 -7.72 12.67 1.14
N ARG A 178 -8.54 12.19 0.19
CA ARG A 178 -9.76 12.86 -0.31
C ARG A 178 -9.51 14.23 -0.93
N ASP A 179 -8.29 14.53 -1.38
CA ASP A 179 -8.02 15.74 -2.15
C ASP A 179 -8.57 15.63 -3.58
N THR A 180 -9.84 15.90 -3.73
CA THR A 180 -10.54 15.86 -5.03
C THR A 180 -10.05 16.97 -5.96
N ALA A 181 -9.81 18.17 -5.45
CA ALA A 181 -9.43 19.31 -6.27
C ALA A 181 -8.05 19.09 -6.92
N GLY A 182 -7.07 18.64 -6.15
CA GLY A 182 -5.73 18.33 -6.65
C GLY A 182 -5.73 17.21 -7.68
N LEU A 183 -6.47 16.12 -7.43
CA LEU A 183 -6.52 14.98 -8.35
C LEU A 183 -7.24 15.32 -9.66
N VAL A 184 -8.40 16.00 -9.60
CA VAL A 184 -9.18 16.38 -10.79
C VAL A 184 -8.42 17.39 -11.65
N ALA A 185 -7.65 18.29 -11.04
CA ALA A 185 -6.81 19.26 -11.76
C ALA A 185 -5.69 18.62 -12.60
N LEU A 186 -5.37 17.35 -12.36
CA LEU A 186 -4.38 16.58 -13.12
C LEU A 186 -4.99 15.68 -14.19
N LEU A 187 -6.32 15.60 -14.31
CA LEU A 187 -6.96 14.59 -15.14
C LEU A 187 -6.52 14.62 -16.62
N ASP A 188 -6.36 15.79 -17.20
CA ASP A 188 -5.96 15.89 -18.62
C ASP A 188 -4.50 15.44 -18.84
N GLU A 189 -3.60 15.72 -17.89
CA GLU A 189 -2.23 15.21 -17.93
C GLU A 189 -2.17 13.68 -17.71
N LEU A 190 -3.04 13.16 -16.84
CA LEU A 190 -3.14 11.71 -16.60
C LEU A 190 -3.65 10.97 -17.84
N VAL A 191 -4.62 11.58 -18.57
CA VAL A 191 -5.11 11.08 -19.85
C VAL A 191 -3.99 11.11 -20.89
N ALA A 192 -3.28 12.23 -21.03
CA ALA A 192 -2.19 12.37 -21.99
C ALA A 192 -1.03 11.38 -21.71
N ASP A 193 -0.71 11.11 -20.43
CA ASP A 193 0.26 10.08 -20.05
C ASP A 193 -0.19 8.68 -20.49
N TYR A 194 -1.44 8.32 -20.26
CA TYR A 194 -1.98 7.02 -20.67
C TYR A 194 -1.95 6.86 -22.21
N GLU A 195 -2.40 7.88 -22.94
CA GLU A 195 -2.41 7.88 -24.42
C GLU A 195 -0.99 7.79 -25.01
N LYS A 196 0.01 8.36 -24.33
CA LYS A 196 1.42 8.23 -24.72
C LYS A 196 1.91 6.79 -24.60
N TRP A 197 1.54 6.08 -23.53
CA TRP A 197 1.83 4.65 -23.40
C TRP A 197 1.13 3.83 -24.49
N GLU A 198 -0.14 4.14 -24.85
CA GLU A 198 -0.83 3.51 -25.98
C GLU A 198 -0.07 3.73 -27.28
N ALA A 199 0.32 4.97 -27.59
CA ALA A 199 1.02 5.31 -28.81
C ALA A 199 2.40 4.61 -28.95
N GLU A 200 3.12 4.41 -27.82
CA GLU A 200 4.49 3.89 -27.85
C GLU A 200 4.60 2.39 -27.62
N ARG A 201 3.65 1.77 -26.89
CA ARG A 201 3.77 0.39 -26.40
C ARG A 201 2.57 -0.50 -26.69
N MET A 202 1.43 0.04 -27.11
CA MET A 202 0.28 -0.80 -27.45
C MET A 202 0.49 -1.49 -28.79
N ARG A 203 0.15 -2.76 -28.84
CA ARG A 203 0.16 -3.62 -30.01
C ARG A 203 -1.17 -3.50 -30.77
N PRO A 204 -1.24 -3.93 -32.06
CA PRO A 204 -2.49 -3.93 -32.81
C PRO A 204 -3.61 -4.76 -32.17
N ASP A 205 -3.28 -5.82 -31.40
CA ASP A 205 -4.24 -6.62 -30.64
C ASP A 205 -4.78 -5.93 -29.40
N GLY A 206 -4.11 -4.88 -28.92
CA GLY A 206 -4.48 -4.07 -27.75
C GLY A 206 -3.74 -4.45 -26.45
N LEU A 207 -2.87 -5.47 -26.46
CA LEU A 207 -1.93 -5.72 -25.40
C LEU A 207 -0.72 -4.79 -25.46
N PHE A 208 0.04 -4.71 -24.38
CA PHE A 208 1.23 -3.86 -24.32
C PHE A 208 2.50 -4.72 -24.29
N TRP A 209 3.52 -4.27 -25.01
CA TRP A 209 4.84 -4.89 -24.99
C TRP A 209 5.84 -4.07 -24.16
N GLN A 210 6.81 -4.75 -23.56
CA GLN A 210 7.96 -4.14 -22.93
C GLN A 210 9.17 -5.07 -23.00
N ASN A 211 10.38 -4.50 -22.92
CA ASN A 211 11.57 -5.28 -22.61
C ASN A 211 11.84 -5.21 -21.10
N ASP A 212 12.53 -6.21 -20.57
CA ASP A 212 12.72 -6.34 -19.12
C ASP A 212 13.47 -5.14 -18.48
N VAL A 213 14.46 -4.55 -19.15
CA VAL A 213 15.18 -3.39 -18.61
C VAL A 213 14.28 -2.16 -18.39
N TRP A 214 13.24 -1.98 -19.21
CA TRP A 214 12.30 -0.88 -19.05
C TRP A 214 11.05 -1.25 -18.23
N ASP A 215 10.96 -2.51 -17.83
CA ASP A 215 10.10 -2.94 -16.71
C ASP A 215 10.81 -2.78 -15.35
N ALA A 216 12.05 -2.30 -15.34
CA ALA A 216 12.95 -2.27 -14.19
C ALA A 216 13.25 -3.67 -13.62
N MET A 217 13.29 -4.70 -14.50
CA MET A 217 13.45 -6.11 -14.17
C MET A 217 14.52 -6.73 -15.07
N GLU A 218 15.68 -6.11 -15.09
CA GLU A 218 16.82 -6.52 -15.92
C GLU A 218 17.20 -7.97 -15.63
N GLU A 219 17.67 -8.70 -16.64
CA GLU A 219 18.11 -10.09 -16.51
C GLU A 219 17.01 -11.06 -16.03
N SER A 220 15.76 -10.83 -16.40
CA SER A 220 14.66 -11.76 -16.13
C SER A 220 14.76 -13.06 -16.93
N ILE A 221 14.12 -14.15 -16.46
CA ILE A 221 14.23 -15.46 -17.14
C ILE A 221 13.35 -15.58 -18.39
N SER A 222 12.26 -14.80 -18.48
CA SER A 222 11.39 -14.80 -19.67
C SER A 222 11.80 -13.79 -20.72
N GLY A 223 12.75 -12.89 -20.42
CA GLY A 223 13.07 -11.76 -21.27
C GLY A 223 14.51 -11.70 -21.72
N GLY A 224 14.92 -10.50 -21.98
CA GLY A 224 16.26 -10.08 -22.33
C GLY A 224 16.24 -8.57 -22.53
N ARG A 225 17.37 -7.93 -22.25
CA ARG A 225 17.50 -6.47 -22.16
C ARG A 225 16.91 -5.68 -23.35
N LYS A 226 16.75 -6.31 -24.50
CA LYS A 226 16.21 -5.69 -25.73
C LYS A 226 15.08 -6.50 -26.37
N VAL A 227 14.65 -7.59 -25.74
CA VAL A 227 13.60 -8.47 -26.26
C VAL A 227 12.25 -7.87 -25.95
N LYS A 228 11.45 -7.68 -26.97
CA LYS A 228 10.07 -7.20 -26.82
C LYS A 228 9.16 -8.36 -26.50
N ASN A 229 8.68 -8.40 -25.29
CA ASN A 229 7.71 -9.40 -24.85
C ASN A 229 6.41 -8.74 -24.41
N VAL A 230 5.31 -9.48 -24.44
CA VAL A 230 4.06 -9.10 -23.80
C VAL A 230 4.12 -9.66 -22.38
N ARG A 231 4.19 -8.76 -21.41
CA ARG A 231 4.47 -9.11 -20.02
C ARG A 231 3.28 -8.79 -19.11
N PRO A 232 3.05 -9.58 -18.05
CA PRO A 232 2.00 -9.27 -17.05
C PRO A 232 2.14 -7.88 -16.45
N THR A 233 3.37 -7.36 -16.29
CA THR A 233 3.67 -6.03 -15.75
C THR A 233 2.93 -4.92 -16.47
N ILE A 234 3.42 -4.52 -17.65
CA ILE A 234 2.91 -3.34 -18.36
C ILE A 234 1.42 -3.48 -18.73
N SER A 235 0.96 -4.67 -19.15
CA SER A 235 -0.45 -4.86 -19.52
C SER A 235 -1.37 -4.70 -18.30
N CYS A 236 -0.97 -5.17 -17.11
CA CYS A 236 -1.75 -5.00 -15.88
C CYS A 236 -1.62 -3.59 -15.30
N TYR A 237 -0.45 -2.93 -15.44
CA TYR A 237 -0.32 -1.53 -15.07
C TYR A 237 -1.28 -0.65 -15.87
N MET A 238 -1.36 -0.87 -17.18
CA MET A 238 -2.28 -0.14 -18.05
C MET A 238 -3.76 -0.45 -17.74
N PHE A 239 -4.08 -1.70 -17.34
CA PHE A 239 -5.41 -2.04 -16.83
C PHE A 239 -5.74 -1.25 -15.55
N GLY A 240 -4.84 -1.26 -14.57
CA GLY A 240 -5.03 -0.52 -13.30
C GLY A 240 -5.14 0.98 -13.52
N ASN A 241 -4.33 1.52 -14.44
CA ASN A 241 -4.36 2.93 -14.82
C ASN A 241 -5.68 3.30 -15.52
N ALA A 242 -6.20 2.46 -16.44
CA ALA A 242 -7.48 2.68 -17.07
C ALA A 242 -8.65 2.66 -16.06
N THR A 243 -8.64 1.71 -15.14
CA THR A 243 -9.64 1.62 -14.06
C THR A 243 -9.62 2.87 -13.18
N ALA A 244 -8.43 3.34 -12.81
CA ALA A 244 -8.25 4.56 -12.02
C ALA A 244 -8.74 5.81 -12.80
N LEU A 245 -8.36 5.94 -14.07
CA LEU A 245 -8.82 7.05 -14.92
C LEU A 245 -10.33 7.09 -15.06
N ALA A 246 -10.99 5.94 -15.19
CA ALA A 246 -12.46 5.87 -15.21
C ALA A 246 -13.05 6.43 -13.90
N SER A 247 -12.47 6.08 -12.76
CA SER A 247 -12.91 6.57 -11.44
C SER A 247 -12.65 8.07 -11.27
N ILE A 248 -11.46 8.55 -11.65
CA ILE A 248 -11.10 9.98 -11.60
C ILE A 248 -11.99 10.81 -12.54
N ALA A 249 -12.28 10.29 -13.73
CA ALA A 249 -13.19 10.96 -14.68
C ALA A 249 -14.62 11.05 -14.14
N ARG A 250 -15.13 10.01 -13.45
CA ARG A 250 -16.43 10.08 -12.74
C ARG A 250 -16.40 11.15 -11.64
N LEU A 251 -15.33 11.16 -10.85
CA LEU A 251 -15.14 12.16 -9.80
C LEU A 251 -15.13 13.60 -10.35
N ALA A 252 -14.60 13.78 -11.56
CA ALA A 252 -14.57 15.04 -12.29
C ALA A 252 -15.88 15.37 -13.06
N GLY A 253 -16.90 14.52 -13.00
CA GLY A 253 -18.15 14.67 -13.74
C GLY A 253 -18.04 14.43 -15.24
N ARG A 254 -16.94 13.82 -15.74
CA ARG A 254 -16.69 13.54 -17.17
C ARG A 254 -17.15 12.12 -17.54
N GLY A 255 -18.46 11.90 -17.57
CA GLY A 255 -19.07 10.57 -17.74
C GLY A 255 -18.69 9.85 -19.03
N GLU A 256 -18.58 10.52 -20.18
CA GLU A 256 -18.15 9.91 -21.44
C GLU A 256 -16.70 9.43 -21.38
N LEU A 257 -15.83 10.22 -20.77
CA LEU A 257 -14.43 9.84 -20.56
C LEU A 257 -14.33 8.63 -19.62
N ALA A 258 -15.13 8.60 -18.55
CA ALA A 258 -15.19 7.47 -17.64
C ALA A 258 -15.58 6.18 -18.37
N ALA A 259 -16.65 6.21 -19.17
CA ALA A 259 -17.12 5.08 -19.96
C ALA A 259 -16.05 4.59 -20.97
N ALA A 260 -15.32 5.51 -21.60
CA ALA A 260 -14.24 5.16 -22.52
C ALA A 260 -13.11 4.38 -21.81
N TYR A 261 -12.69 4.80 -20.60
CA TYR A 261 -11.65 4.10 -19.84
C TYR A 261 -12.15 2.81 -19.21
N GLU A 262 -13.42 2.71 -18.83
CA GLU A 262 -14.05 1.43 -18.43
C GLU A 262 -13.99 0.40 -19.56
N ALA A 263 -14.31 0.82 -20.78
CA ALA A 263 -14.23 -0.04 -21.96
C ALA A 263 -12.79 -0.49 -22.25
N LYS A 264 -11.79 0.41 -22.11
CA LYS A 264 -10.36 0.04 -22.22
C LYS A 264 -9.95 -0.98 -21.16
N ALA A 265 -10.34 -0.77 -19.91
CA ALA A 265 -10.06 -1.71 -18.81
C ALA A 265 -10.71 -3.07 -19.05
N ALA A 266 -11.98 -3.11 -19.44
CA ALA A 266 -12.69 -4.36 -19.75
C ALA A 266 -12.01 -5.15 -20.90
N LYS A 267 -11.60 -4.45 -21.97
CA LYS A 267 -10.86 -5.07 -23.07
C LYS A 267 -9.52 -5.64 -22.60
N LEU A 268 -8.74 -4.89 -21.82
CA LEU A 268 -7.46 -5.35 -21.30
C LEU A 268 -7.62 -6.55 -20.37
N ARG A 269 -8.65 -6.56 -19.50
CA ARG A 269 -8.96 -7.73 -18.66
C ARG A 269 -9.12 -8.98 -19.50
N ALA A 270 -9.98 -8.93 -20.52
CA ALA A 270 -10.21 -10.08 -21.40
C ALA A 270 -8.91 -10.53 -22.09
N LEU A 271 -8.17 -9.60 -22.70
CA LEU A 271 -6.93 -9.90 -23.41
C LEU A 271 -5.86 -10.51 -22.50
N VAL A 272 -5.67 -9.99 -21.29
CA VAL A 272 -4.71 -10.53 -20.32
C VAL A 272 -5.11 -11.94 -19.89
N GLN A 273 -6.40 -12.16 -19.56
CA GLN A 273 -6.89 -13.49 -19.17
C GLN A 273 -6.79 -14.51 -20.30
N ASP A 274 -7.08 -14.11 -21.54
CA ASP A 274 -7.07 -15.02 -22.68
C ASP A 274 -5.65 -15.31 -23.19
N THR A 275 -4.74 -14.34 -23.14
CA THR A 275 -3.41 -14.46 -23.76
C THR A 275 -2.30 -14.80 -22.77
N LEU A 276 -2.32 -14.20 -21.55
CA LEU A 276 -1.22 -14.37 -20.60
C LEU A 276 -1.46 -15.49 -19.58
N TRP A 277 -2.68 -16.00 -19.46
CA TRP A 277 -2.95 -17.17 -18.63
C TRP A 277 -2.47 -18.45 -19.31
N ASN A 278 -1.36 -18.98 -18.82
CA ASN A 278 -0.85 -20.27 -19.31
C ASN A 278 -1.54 -21.41 -18.55
N LYS A 279 -2.36 -22.21 -19.28
CA LYS A 279 -3.14 -23.31 -18.70
C LYS A 279 -2.28 -24.48 -18.24
N GLU A 280 -1.13 -24.70 -18.88
CA GLU A 280 -0.20 -25.79 -18.51
C GLU A 280 0.58 -25.43 -17.25
N LEU A 281 1.01 -24.17 -17.13
CA LEU A 281 1.68 -23.66 -15.94
C LEU A 281 0.69 -23.32 -14.82
N VAL A 282 -0.61 -23.16 -15.11
CA VAL A 282 -1.62 -22.64 -14.19
C VAL A 282 -1.13 -21.33 -13.57
N PHE A 283 -0.70 -20.40 -14.45
CA PHE A 283 -0.05 -19.16 -14.02
C PHE A 283 -0.11 -18.08 -15.11
N PHE A 284 -0.13 -16.81 -14.72
CA PHE A 284 0.06 -15.72 -15.69
C PHE A 284 1.54 -15.61 -16.05
N GLY A 285 1.86 -15.72 -17.32
CA GLY A 285 3.23 -15.70 -17.84
C GLY A 285 3.42 -14.67 -18.93
N SER A 286 4.68 -14.42 -19.27
CA SER A 286 5.05 -13.64 -20.44
C SER A 286 4.86 -14.44 -21.72
N VAL A 287 4.55 -13.76 -22.81
CA VAL A 287 4.57 -14.35 -24.16
C VAL A 287 5.52 -13.55 -25.04
N THR A 288 6.04 -14.18 -26.09
CA THR A 288 6.92 -13.54 -27.09
C THR A 288 6.17 -12.46 -27.88
N GLU A 289 6.87 -11.67 -28.69
CA GLU A 289 6.25 -10.73 -29.62
C GLU A 289 5.27 -11.41 -30.61
N ALA A 290 5.47 -12.71 -30.89
CA ALA A 290 4.57 -13.54 -31.71
C ALA A 290 3.41 -14.17 -30.91
N LEU A 291 3.25 -13.83 -29.63
CA LEU A 291 2.28 -14.39 -28.69
C LEU A 291 2.50 -15.87 -28.35
N GLU A 292 3.69 -16.39 -28.52
CA GLU A 292 4.05 -17.74 -28.12
C GLU A 292 4.32 -17.77 -26.60
N PRO A 293 3.73 -18.70 -25.84
CA PRO A 293 3.95 -18.81 -24.40
C PRO A 293 5.41 -19.09 -24.05
N ILE A 294 5.92 -18.38 -23.04
CA ILE A 294 7.23 -18.65 -22.46
C ILE A 294 7.03 -19.58 -21.26
N ALA A 295 7.61 -20.77 -21.31
CA ALA A 295 7.32 -21.86 -20.37
C ALA A 295 8.07 -21.73 -19.03
N VAL A 296 8.01 -20.56 -18.39
CA VAL A 296 8.58 -20.27 -17.06
C VAL A 296 7.62 -19.41 -16.26
N ARG A 297 7.64 -19.56 -14.92
CA ARG A 297 6.92 -18.68 -14.01
C ARG A 297 7.88 -17.64 -13.43
N GLU A 298 7.43 -16.40 -13.44
CA GLU A 298 8.11 -15.27 -12.80
C GLU A 298 7.17 -14.59 -11.80
N GLN A 299 7.70 -13.99 -10.77
CA GLN A 299 6.93 -13.30 -9.71
C GLN A 299 5.96 -12.26 -10.28
N ILE A 300 6.27 -11.66 -11.44
CA ILE A 300 5.39 -10.73 -12.14
C ILE A 300 4.01 -11.33 -12.50
N GLY A 301 3.90 -12.65 -12.57
CA GLY A 301 2.62 -13.33 -12.79
C GLY A 301 1.62 -13.20 -11.64
N PHE A 302 2.01 -12.65 -10.49
CA PHE A 302 1.10 -12.27 -9.41
C PHE A 302 0.57 -10.84 -9.54
N ILE A 303 1.15 -10.00 -10.39
CA ILE A 303 0.74 -8.60 -10.60
C ILE A 303 -0.73 -8.43 -11.03
N PRO A 304 -1.35 -9.32 -11.83
CA PRO A 304 -2.76 -9.18 -12.17
C PRO A 304 -3.67 -8.96 -10.94
N TRP A 305 -3.39 -9.63 -9.80
CA TRP A 305 -4.18 -9.48 -8.57
C TRP A 305 -3.88 -8.18 -7.81
N TYR A 306 -2.74 -7.54 -8.02
CA TYR A 306 -2.47 -6.20 -7.47
C TYR A 306 -3.57 -5.21 -7.89
N PHE A 307 -4.03 -5.33 -9.13
CA PHE A 307 -5.08 -4.49 -9.72
C PHE A 307 -6.47 -5.15 -9.73
N GLN A 308 -6.65 -6.31 -9.09
CA GLN A 308 -7.90 -7.07 -9.10
C GLN A 308 -8.40 -7.37 -10.53
N LEU A 309 -7.44 -7.64 -11.45
CA LEU A 309 -7.75 -7.91 -12.85
C LEU A 309 -8.43 -9.26 -13.05
N PRO A 310 -7.94 -10.39 -12.48
CA PRO A 310 -8.56 -11.69 -12.70
C PRO A 310 -9.98 -11.75 -12.12
N GLU A 311 -10.90 -12.33 -12.89
CA GLU A 311 -12.24 -12.61 -12.41
C GLU A 311 -12.20 -13.68 -11.32
N THR A 312 -12.77 -13.33 -10.17
CA THR A 312 -12.80 -14.20 -8.99
C THR A 312 -13.62 -15.47 -9.26
N GLY A 313 -13.15 -16.61 -8.76
CA GLY A 313 -13.87 -17.90 -8.88
C GLY A 313 -13.76 -18.55 -10.25
N ARG A 314 -12.88 -18.06 -11.13
CA ARG A 314 -12.60 -18.67 -12.44
C ARG A 314 -11.43 -19.67 -12.40
N GLY A 315 -10.88 -19.90 -11.21
CA GLY A 315 -9.78 -20.86 -11.01
C GLY A 315 -8.38 -20.28 -11.20
N TYR A 316 -8.25 -18.98 -11.49
CA TYR A 316 -6.96 -18.31 -11.59
C TYR A 316 -6.20 -18.33 -10.26
N GLU A 317 -6.92 -18.34 -9.14
CA GLU A 317 -6.38 -18.32 -7.77
C GLU A 317 -5.49 -19.54 -7.47
N ALA A 318 -5.60 -20.64 -8.23
CA ALA A 318 -4.73 -21.79 -8.13
C ALA A 318 -3.23 -21.46 -8.36
N ALA A 319 -2.93 -20.34 -9.06
CA ALA A 319 -1.57 -19.83 -9.23
C ALA A 319 -0.87 -19.55 -7.90
N TRP A 320 -1.62 -19.18 -6.85
CA TRP A 320 -1.07 -18.81 -5.56
C TRP A 320 -0.43 -19.98 -4.79
N ARG A 321 -0.73 -21.24 -5.16
CA ARG A 321 -0.03 -22.41 -4.65
C ARG A 321 1.48 -22.39 -4.97
N GLN A 322 1.88 -21.70 -6.03
CA GLN A 322 3.30 -21.54 -6.38
C GLN A 322 4.05 -20.64 -5.40
N LEU A 323 3.35 -19.74 -4.69
CA LEU A 323 3.98 -18.85 -3.73
C LEU A 323 4.54 -19.62 -2.52
N THR A 324 3.83 -20.65 -2.05
CA THR A 324 4.21 -21.47 -0.90
C THR A 324 5.05 -22.69 -1.26
N ASP A 325 5.20 -23.00 -2.56
CA ASP A 325 6.01 -24.12 -3.04
C ASP A 325 7.51 -23.77 -3.00
N GLU A 326 8.32 -24.59 -2.33
CA GLU A 326 9.78 -24.43 -2.25
C GLU A 326 10.50 -24.60 -3.59
N LYS A 327 9.89 -25.28 -4.55
CA LYS A 327 10.35 -25.33 -5.95
C LYS A 327 9.71 -24.23 -6.80
N GLY A 328 8.68 -23.56 -6.28
CA GLY A 328 8.06 -22.37 -6.83
C GLY A 328 8.83 -21.11 -6.41
N PHE A 329 8.20 -20.27 -5.61
CA PHE A 329 8.76 -18.97 -5.24
C PHE A 329 9.20 -18.86 -3.79
N LYS A 330 8.91 -19.85 -2.93
CA LYS A 330 9.29 -19.81 -1.52
C LYS A 330 10.77 -20.09 -1.33
N ALA A 331 11.48 -19.17 -0.71
CA ALA A 331 12.87 -19.33 -0.30
C ALA A 331 13.07 -18.90 1.16
N PRO A 332 14.18 -19.30 1.81
CA PRO A 332 14.44 -18.98 3.22
C PRO A 332 14.39 -17.48 3.54
N PHE A 333 14.80 -16.60 2.61
CA PHE A 333 14.87 -15.16 2.82
C PHE A 333 13.89 -14.35 1.98
N GLY A 334 12.87 -14.97 1.39
CA GLY A 334 11.77 -14.26 0.75
C GLY A 334 11.20 -14.94 -0.48
N ILE A 335 10.50 -14.13 -1.28
CA ILE A 335 9.85 -14.55 -2.52
C ILE A 335 10.84 -14.31 -3.66
N THR A 336 11.20 -15.37 -4.39
CA THR A 336 12.13 -15.27 -5.52
C THR A 336 11.46 -14.64 -6.75
N THR A 337 12.21 -13.90 -7.56
CA THR A 337 11.69 -13.28 -8.79
C THR A 337 11.38 -14.26 -9.91
N ALA A 338 11.98 -15.46 -9.86
CA ALA A 338 11.74 -16.57 -10.78
C ALA A 338 11.44 -17.85 -10.00
N GLU A 339 10.70 -18.78 -10.59
CA GLU A 339 10.46 -20.09 -9.96
C GLU A 339 11.77 -20.89 -9.83
N ARG A 340 12.01 -21.45 -8.65
CA ARG A 340 13.27 -22.12 -8.29
C ARG A 340 13.53 -23.42 -9.06
N ARG A 341 12.50 -24.02 -9.67
CA ARG A 341 12.63 -25.20 -10.54
C ARG A 341 13.07 -24.88 -11.95
N ALA A 342 13.08 -23.61 -12.38
CA ALA A 342 13.48 -23.25 -13.73
C ALA A 342 14.97 -23.50 -13.93
N SER A 343 15.35 -24.10 -15.08
CA SER A 343 16.76 -24.36 -15.41
C SER A 343 17.60 -23.09 -15.56
N SER A 344 16.94 -21.96 -15.83
CA SER A 344 17.55 -20.64 -15.94
C SER A 344 17.56 -19.85 -14.61
N PHE A 345 17.12 -20.46 -13.50
CA PHE A 345 17.16 -19.83 -12.18
C PHE A 345 18.60 -19.46 -11.79
N ARG A 346 18.84 -18.19 -11.44
CA ARG A 346 20.14 -17.66 -11.00
C ARG A 346 21.30 -17.88 -11.99
N THR A 347 21.02 -17.87 -13.29
CA THR A 347 22.05 -18.13 -14.32
C THR A 347 22.45 -16.92 -15.14
N ARG A 348 21.71 -15.79 -15.07
CA ARG A 348 21.87 -14.64 -15.97
C ARG A 348 22.38 -13.40 -15.28
N GLY A 349 21.90 -13.10 -14.09
CA GLY A 349 22.04 -11.82 -13.44
C GLY A 349 23.27 -11.64 -12.57
N THR A 350 24.14 -12.64 -12.44
CA THR A 350 25.26 -12.63 -11.48
C THR A 350 26.08 -11.34 -11.53
N GLY A 351 26.05 -10.58 -10.42
CA GLY A 351 26.76 -9.30 -10.27
C GLY A 351 26.09 -8.11 -10.93
N THR A 352 24.91 -8.28 -11.56
CA THR A 352 24.11 -7.20 -12.15
C THR A 352 22.73 -7.09 -11.45
N CYS A 353 21.68 -6.70 -12.12
CA CYS A 353 20.33 -6.65 -11.57
C CYS A 353 19.65 -8.04 -11.72
N GLU A 354 19.74 -8.86 -10.69
CA GLU A 354 19.42 -10.29 -10.71
C GLU A 354 17.92 -10.57 -10.57
N TRP A 355 17.16 -10.33 -11.62
CA TRP A 355 15.72 -10.66 -11.68
C TRP A 355 15.44 -12.11 -12.09
N ASP A 356 16.47 -12.92 -12.22
CA ASP A 356 16.42 -14.34 -12.58
C ASP A 356 16.34 -15.27 -11.36
N GLY A 357 15.99 -14.73 -10.16
CA GLY A 357 15.81 -15.55 -8.97
C GLY A 357 16.10 -14.89 -7.64
N ALA A 358 16.87 -13.79 -7.57
CA ALA A 358 17.10 -13.07 -6.32
C ALA A 358 15.80 -12.50 -5.73
N VAL A 359 15.81 -12.21 -4.43
CA VAL A 359 14.67 -11.60 -3.73
C VAL A 359 14.76 -10.08 -3.86
N TRP A 360 13.70 -9.47 -4.38
CA TRP A 360 13.60 -8.03 -4.55
C TRP A 360 12.49 -7.45 -3.67
N PRO A 361 12.79 -6.48 -2.80
CA PRO A 361 11.76 -5.74 -2.06
C PRO A 361 10.68 -5.13 -2.96
N PHE A 362 11.08 -4.63 -4.14
CA PHE A 362 10.17 -4.13 -5.17
C PHE A 362 9.06 -5.13 -5.50
N ALA A 363 9.44 -6.33 -5.94
CA ALA A 363 8.49 -7.37 -6.34
C ALA A 363 7.77 -7.99 -5.13
N THR A 364 8.47 -8.13 -3.99
CA THR A 364 7.88 -8.63 -2.74
C THR A 364 6.71 -7.76 -2.30
N SER A 365 6.87 -6.43 -2.31
CA SER A 365 5.78 -5.53 -1.91
C SER A 365 4.60 -5.57 -2.88
N GLN A 366 4.82 -5.69 -4.19
CA GLN A 366 3.73 -5.89 -5.15
C GLN A 366 3.00 -7.21 -4.91
N THR A 367 3.73 -8.29 -4.67
CA THR A 367 3.15 -9.62 -4.45
C THR A 367 2.34 -9.67 -3.15
N LEU A 368 2.83 -9.07 -2.06
CA LEU A 368 2.07 -9.04 -0.79
C LEU A 368 0.83 -8.14 -0.89
N THR A 369 0.89 -7.03 -1.62
CA THR A 369 -0.31 -6.24 -1.90
C THR A 369 -1.34 -7.06 -2.69
N ALA A 370 -0.91 -7.76 -3.73
CA ALA A 370 -1.75 -8.65 -4.53
C ALA A 370 -2.34 -9.80 -3.69
N LEU A 371 -1.53 -10.42 -2.83
CA LEU A 371 -1.97 -11.47 -1.90
C LEU A 371 -3.06 -10.96 -0.96
N GLY A 372 -2.89 -9.74 -0.41
CA GLY A 372 -3.90 -9.11 0.43
C GLY A 372 -5.25 -8.92 -0.28
N GLN A 373 -5.27 -8.66 -1.59
CA GLN A 373 -6.51 -8.58 -2.36
C GLN A 373 -7.17 -9.96 -2.53
N VAL A 374 -6.37 -11.00 -2.82
CA VAL A 374 -6.86 -12.37 -3.00
C VAL A 374 -7.46 -12.92 -1.71
N LEU A 375 -6.78 -12.76 -0.58
CA LEU A 375 -7.24 -13.27 0.71
C LEU A 375 -8.60 -12.69 1.14
N ARG A 376 -8.88 -11.46 0.74
CA ARG A 376 -10.15 -10.80 1.04
C ARG A 376 -11.26 -11.08 0.04
N SER A 377 -10.94 -11.69 -1.09
CA SER A 377 -11.96 -12.08 -2.08
C SER A 377 -12.87 -13.20 -1.57
N GLY A 378 -12.42 -14.01 -0.61
CA GLY A 378 -13.18 -15.07 0.02
C GLY A 378 -13.50 -16.28 -0.87
N HIS A 379 -12.93 -16.35 -2.08
CA HIS A 379 -13.30 -17.34 -3.11
C HIS A 379 -12.15 -18.28 -3.48
N GLN A 380 -11.23 -18.58 -2.55
CA GLN A 380 -10.09 -19.45 -2.84
C GLN A 380 -9.62 -20.21 -1.59
N ASP A 381 -8.96 -21.35 -1.81
CA ASP A 381 -8.36 -22.24 -0.80
C ASP A 381 -6.86 -22.49 -1.02
N ALA A 382 -6.26 -21.76 -1.97
CA ALA A 382 -4.89 -21.97 -2.39
C ALA A 382 -3.87 -21.42 -1.39
N ILE A 383 -4.25 -20.41 -0.61
CA ILE A 383 -3.37 -19.65 0.29
C ILE A 383 -4.19 -19.01 1.41
N GLY A 384 -3.58 -18.75 2.58
CA GLY A 384 -4.28 -18.25 3.78
C GLY A 384 -3.61 -17.05 4.45
N ASN A 385 -4.27 -16.50 5.46
CA ASN A 385 -3.73 -15.37 6.25
C ASN A 385 -2.41 -15.71 6.93
N GLN A 386 -2.22 -16.98 7.33
CA GLN A 386 -0.94 -17.42 7.90
C GLN A 386 0.20 -17.28 6.91
N ASP A 387 -0.03 -17.60 5.63
CA ASP A 387 0.98 -17.43 4.59
C ASP A 387 1.33 -15.95 4.37
N TYR A 388 0.33 -15.04 4.44
CA TYR A 388 0.59 -13.61 4.40
C TYR A 388 1.51 -13.17 5.53
N LEU A 389 1.21 -13.59 6.76
CA LEU A 389 2.02 -13.28 7.93
C LEU A 389 3.43 -13.84 7.79
N ASP A 390 3.57 -15.10 7.39
CA ASP A 390 4.87 -15.77 7.25
C ASP A 390 5.77 -15.05 6.21
N PHE A 391 5.21 -14.64 5.07
CA PHE A 391 5.95 -13.87 4.06
C PHE A 391 6.24 -12.45 4.53
N PHE A 392 5.31 -11.80 5.22
CA PHE A 392 5.56 -10.48 5.80
C PHE A 392 6.67 -10.52 6.86
N LEU A 393 6.66 -11.50 7.77
CA LEU A 393 7.72 -11.69 8.76
C LEU A 393 9.07 -12.06 8.11
N THR A 394 9.06 -12.84 7.04
CA THR A 394 10.28 -13.13 6.27
C THR A 394 10.83 -11.85 5.63
N TYR A 395 9.96 -11.02 5.06
CA TYR A 395 10.32 -9.71 4.53
C TYR A 395 10.85 -8.79 5.63
N THR A 396 10.23 -8.76 6.82
CA THR A 396 10.72 -8.02 8.00
C THR A 396 12.14 -8.45 8.37
N ARG A 397 12.36 -9.76 8.57
CA ARG A 397 13.66 -10.32 8.93
C ARG A 397 14.75 -10.09 7.89
N SER A 398 14.40 -9.97 6.61
CA SER A 398 15.35 -9.66 5.54
C SER A 398 15.94 -8.24 5.63
N HIS A 399 15.32 -7.33 6.39
CA HIS A 399 15.80 -5.97 6.59
C HIS A 399 16.99 -5.89 7.56
N ARG A 400 18.05 -6.68 7.30
CA ARG A 400 19.25 -6.71 8.14
C ARG A 400 20.52 -6.72 7.27
N TYR A 401 21.51 -5.95 7.69
CA TYR A 401 22.88 -6.00 7.19
C TYR A 401 23.83 -5.89 8.37
N ASP A 402 24.71 -6.86 8.53
CA ASP A 402 25.59 -6.97 9.72
C ASP A 402 24.82 -6.84 11.06
N GLY A 403 23.61 -7.39 11.14
CA GLY A 403 22.74 -7.37 12.32
C GLY A 403 21.97 -6.05 12.55
N LEU A 404 22.24 -5.01 11.78
CA LEU A 404 21.58 -3.71 11.89
C LEU A 404 20.42 -3.57 10.88
N PRO A 405 19.41 -2.75 11.18
CA PRO A 405 18.34 -2.43 10.21
C PRO A 405 18.91 -1.89 8.90
N TYR A 406 18.48 -2.47 7.81
CA TYR A 406 18.96 -2.13 6.48
C TYR A 406 17.93 -2.50 5.41
N ILE A 407 17.92 -1.76 4.32
CA ILE A 407 17.27 -2.13 3.07
C ILE A 407 18.18 -1.79 1.90
N GLY A 408 18.40 -2.76 1.02
CA GLY A 408 19.15 -2.61 -0.22
C GLY A 408 18.29 -2.86 -1.46
N GLU A 409 18.95 -3.06 -2.58
CA GLU A 409 18.30 -3.26 -3.87
C GLU A 409 17.70 -4.68 -3.98
N TYR A 410 18.49 -5.73 -3.74
CA TYR A 410 18.09 -7.13 -3.76
C TYR A 410 19.05 -8.01 -2.96
N LEU A 411 18.57 -9.17 -2.55
CA LEU A 411 19.31 -10.09 -1.68
C LEU A 411 19.26 -11.52 -2.21
N ASP A 412 20.24 -12.30 -1.75
CA ASP A 412 20.33 -13.73 -2.03
C ASP A 412 19.22 -14.49 -1.30
N GLU A 413 18.49 -15.32 -2.01
CA GLU A 413 17.30 -16.02 -1.53
C GLU A 413 17.61 -17.12 -0.49
N THR A 414 18.86 -17.58 -0.45
CA THR A 414 19.29 -18.69 0.43
C THR A 414 20.02 -18.20 1.67
N THR A 415 20.85 -17.17 1.53
CA THR A 415 21.72 -16.66 2.62
C THR A 415 21.20 -15.38 3.26
N GLY A 416 20.31 -14.65 2.57
CA GLY A 416 19.84 -13.33 3.01
C GLY A 416 20.87 -12.22 2.83
N ALA A 417 22.01 -12.49 2.21
CA ALA A 417 23.02 -11.49 1.95
C ALA A 417 22.55 -10.48 0.90
N TRP A 418 22.66 -9.19 1.21
CA TRP A 418 22.40 -8.13 0.22
C TRP A 418 23.49 -8.13 -0.83
N LEU A 419 23.14 -8.44 -2.08
CA LEU A 419 24.10 -8.70 -3.15
C LEU A 419 24.89 -7.45 -3.60
N LYS A 420 24.37 -6.24 -3.27
CA LYS A 420 25.07 -4.97 -3.40
C LYS A 420 25.16 -4.20 -2.07
N GLY A 421 25.14 -4.90 -0.94
CA GLY A 421 25.01 -4.28 0.38
C GLY A 421 26.12 -3.28 0.73
N ARG A 422 27.33 -3.43 0.18
CA ARG A 422 28.46 -2.50 0.38
C ARG A 422 28.56 -1.39 -0.67
N ASP A 423 27.73 -1.40 -1.71
CA ASP A 423 27.66 -0.31 -2.67
C ASP A 423 26.90 0.86 -2.02
N PRO A 424 27.52 2.05 -1.86
CA PRO A 424 26.83 3.23 -1.30
C PRO A 424 25.54 3.58 -2.03
N ARG A 425 25.41 3.20 -3.29
CA ARG A 425 24.17 3.33 -4.06
C ARG A 425 23.02 2.53 -3.46
N SER A 426 23.29 1.35 -2.91
CA SER A 426 22.26 0.44 -2.35
C SER A 426 21.83 0.78 -0.93
N TYR A 427 22.51 1.70 -0.23
CA TYR A 427 22.10 2.08 1.12
C TYR A 427 20.71 2.70 1.14
N TYR A 428 19.83 2.12 1.97
CA TYR A 428 18.46 2.58 2.19
C TYR A 428 17.68 2.76 0.88
N TYR A 429 17.79 1.75 0.02
CA TYR A 429 17.17 1.73 -1.30
C TYR A 429 15.64 1.89 -1.19
N ASN A 430 15.09 2.85 -1.91
CA ASN A 430 13.68 3.22 -1.79
C ASN A 430 12.91 2.89 -3.07
N HIS A 431 12.42 1.66 -3.20
CA HIS A 431 11.64 1.19 -4.34
C HIS A 431 10.60 0.12 -3.95
N SER A 432 10.12 0.20 -2.71
CA SER A 432 9.21 -0.81 -2.15
C SER A 432 8.37 -0.22 -1.03
N THR A 433 7.29 -0.89 -0.67
CA THR A 433 6.46 -0.55 0.48
C THR A 433 6.72 -1.50 1.65
N TYR A 434 6.48 -1.04 2.86
CA TYR A 434 6.46 -1.83 4.08
C TYR A 434 5.36 -1.37 5.03
N ALA A 435 5.32 -0.08 5.35
CA ALA A 435 4.28 0.48 6.20
C ALA A 435 2.90 0.34 5.55
N ASP A 436 2.80 0.54 4.23
CA ASP A 436 1.55 0.28 3.50
C ASP A 436 1.08 -1.17 3.63
N LEU A 437 2.00 -2.15 3.56
CA LEU A 437 1.67 -3.58 3.74
C LEU A 437 1.23 -3.91 5.16
N LEU A 438 1.82 -3.26 6.17
CA LEU A 438 1.40 -3.42 7.55
C LEU A 438 0.01 -2.80 7.77
N ILE A 439 -0.18 -1.55 7.34
CA ILE A 439 -1.43 -0.79 7.52
C ILE A 439 -2.59 -1.46 6.79
N THR A 440 -2.41 -1.74 5.49
CA THR A 440 -3.47 -2.32 4.66
C THR A 440 -3.57 -3.83 4.76
N GLY A 441 -2.50 -4.51 5.16
CA GLY A 441 -2.42 -5.96 5.30
C GLY A 441 -2.72 -6.43 6.72
N LEU A 442 -1.71 -6.42 7.61
CA LEU A 442 -1.84 -6.99 8.95
C LEU A 442 -2.92 -6.29 9.77
N VAL A 443 -2.89 -4.96 9.87
CA VAL A 443 -3.92 -4.15 10.56
C VAL A 443 -5.22 -4.15 9.77
N GLY A 444 -5.13 -4.08 8.45
CA GLY A 444 -6.24 -4.28 7.53
C GLY A 444 -7.09 -3.05 7.23
N LEU A 445 -6.57 -1.82 7.40
CA LEU A 445 -7.28 -0.62 6.97
C LEU A 445 -7.45 -0.63 5.44
N ARG A 446 -8.70 -0.58 4.98
CA ARG A 446 -9.07 -0.62 3.58
C ARG A 446 -9.54 0.74 3.08
N PRO A 447 -8.71 1.47 2.31
CA PRO A 447 -9.15 2.72 1.71
C PRO A 447 -10.30 2.51 0.73
N ARG A 448 -11.39 3.30 0.87
CA ARG A 448 -12.64 3.19 0.11
C ARG A 448 -13.03 4.55 -0.45
N GLU A 449 -13.86 4.59 -1.48
CA GLU A 449 -14.39 5.85 -2.06
C GLU A 449 -15.63 6.39 -1.34
N ASP A 450 -16.32 5.56 -0.55
CA ASP A 450 -17.48 5.95 0.24
C ASP A 450 -17.07 6.46 1.64
N ASN A 451 -18.06 6.90 2.41
CA ASN A 451 -17.87 7.40 3.78
C ASN A 451 -17.90 6.25 4.80
N VAL A 452 -17.18 5.18 4.49
CA VAL A 452 -17.06 4.01 5.35
C VAL A 452 -15.60 3.82 5.72
N ILE A 453 -15.34 3.53 7.01
CA ILE A 453 -14.06 3.00 7.47
C ILE A 453 -14.18 1.49 7.61
N GLU A 454 -13.31 0.76 6.95
CA GLU A 454 -13.29 -0.69 6.93
C GLU A 454 -11.94 -1.20 7.42
N ILE A 455 -11.97 -2.06 8.42
CA ILE A 455 -10.80 -2.79 8.93
C ILE A 455 -11.04 -4.27 8.67
N HIS A 456 -10.18 -4.88 7.86
CA HIS A 456 -10.22 -6.30 7.53
C HIS A 456 -8.82 -6.90 7.72
N PRO A 457 -8.45 -7.26 8.97
CA PRO A 457 -7.11 -7.72 9.31
C PRO A 457 -6.75 -9.01 8.59
N LEU A 458 -5.50 -9.10 8.13
CA LEU A 458 -4.91 -10.37 7.70
C LEU A 458 -4.02 -10.99 8.78
N LEU A 459 -3.85 -10.33 9.90
CA LEU A 459 -3.18 -10.90 11.07
C LEU A 459 -4.02 -12.07 11.60
N PRO A 460 -3.50 -13.31 11.65
CA PRO A 460 -4.25 -14.45 12.16
C PRO A 460 -4.59 -14.28 13.65
N ALA A 461 -5.80 -14.70 14.04
CA ALA A 461 -6.24 -14.63 15.42
C ALA A 461 -5.24 -15.36 16.35
N GLY A 462 -4.96 -14.76 17.51
CA GLY A 462 -4.05 -15.30 18.51
C GLY A 462 -2.55 -15.08 18.22
N THR A 463 -2.16 -14.44 17.11
CA THR A 463 -0.76 -14.13 16.81
C THR A 463 -0.23 -13.05 17.75
N TRP A 464 -0.90 -11.91 17.84
CA TRP A 464 -0.55 -10.81 18.72
C TRP A 464 -1.64 -10.60 19.76
N ALA A 465 -1.24 -10.42 21.03
CA ALA A 465 -2.18 -10.09 22.09
C ALA A 465 -2.68 -8.65 22.01
N TRP A 466 -1.91 -7.76 21.39
CA TRP A 466 -2.24 -6.35 21.22
C TRP A 466 -1.50 -5.75 20.03
N PHE A 467 -2.04 -4.68 19.47
CA PHE A 467 -1.35 -3.71 18.60
C PHE A 467 -2.13 -2.41 18.59
N CYS A 468 -1.45 -1.32 18.29
CA CYS A 468 -2.07 -0.04 18.03
C CYS A 468 -1.44 0.66 16.83
N LEU A 469 -2.27 1.12 15.91
CA LEU A 469 -1.90 1.99 14.81
C LEU A 469 -2.62 3.31 15.03
N ASP A 470 -1.89 4.36 15.42
CA ASP A 470 -2.43 5.61 15.96
C ASP A 470 -2.07 6.82 15.10
N GLY A 471 -3.04 7.70 14.93
CA GLY A 471 -2.85 8.95 14.24
C GLY A 471 -2.72 8.86 12.73
N ILE A 472 -3.37 7.90 12.10
CA ILE A 472 -3.50 7.84 10.63
C ILE A 472 -4.38 9.00 10.17
N ARG A 473 -3.90 9.74 9.16
CA ARG A 473 -4.73 10.74 8.49
C ARG A 473 -5.53 10.07 7.37
N TYR A 474 -6.85 9.93 7.55
CA TYR A 474 -7.75 9.26 6.61
C TYR A 474 -9.01 10.10 6.37
N GLY A 475 -9.24 10.51 5.12
CA GLY A 475 -10.37 11.38 4.76
C GLY A 475 -10.39 12.71 5.52
N GLY A 476 -9.22 13.26 5.87
CA GLY A 476 -9.10 14.48 6.67
C GLY A 476 -9.34 14.28 8.17
N ARG A 477 -9.55 13.06 8.65
CA ARG A 477 -9.78 12.68 10.04
C ARG A 477 -8.57 11.98 10.63
N ASP A 478 -8.42 12.04 11.96
CA ASP A 478 -7.45 11.23 12.69
C ASP A 478 -8.08 9.89 13.07
N VAL A 479 -7.46 8.80 12.59
CA VAL A 479 -7.94 7.42 12.82
C VAL A 479 -6.96 6.66 13.68
N THR A 480 -7.48 5.88 14.63
CA THR A 480 -6.73 4.91 15.44
C THR A 480 -7.37 3.54 15.31
N VAL A 481 -6.56 2.52 15.07
CA VAL A 481 -6.98 1.10 15.08
C VAL A 481 -6.25 0.42 16.21
N LEU A 482 -7.00 -0.06 17.20
CA LEU A 482 -6.48 -0.65 18.42
C LEU A 482 -7.03 -2.08 18.56
N TRP A 483 -6.15 -3.03 18.79
CA TRP A 483 -6.45 -4.39 19.21
C TRP A 483 -5.84 -4.66 20.58
N ASP A 484 -6.66 -5.11 21.53
CA ASP A 484 -6.22 -5.52 22.86
C ASP A 484 -7.07 -6.72 23.29
N ALA A 485 -6.48 -7.91 23.23
CA ALA A 485 -7.23 -9.16 23.36
C ALA A 485 -8.00 -9.27 24.68
N ASP A 486 -7.45 -8.81 25.79
CA ASP A 486 -8.07 -8.86 27.13
C ASP A 486 -8.32 -7.47 27.75
N GLY A 487 -7.91 -6.40 27.06
CA GLY A 487 -8.09 -5.01 27.51
C GLY A 487 -7.08 -4.54 28.54
N SER A 488 -6.09 -5.34 28.89
CA SER A 488 -5.12 -5.04 29.95
C SER A 488 -4.00 -4.12 29.51
N HIS A 489 -3.65 -4.14 28.21
CA HIS A 489 -2.49 -3.43 27.69
C HIS A 489 -2.74 -1.92 27.56
N TYR A 490 -3.81 -1.52 26.89
CA TYR A 490 -4.14 -0.09 26.67
C TYR A 490 -5.12 0.48 27.71
N GLY A 491 -5.80 -0.37 28.49
CA GLY A 491 -6.80 0.06 29.46
C GLY A 491 -8.03 0.72 28.83
N ARG A 492 -8.33 0.40 27.56
CA ARG A 492 -9.48 0.94 26.80
C ARG A 492 -10.58 -0.08 26.53
N GLY A 493 -10.50 -1.23 27.20
CA GLY A 493 -11.40 -2.37 27.00
C GLY A 493 -10.83 -3.40 26.02
N ALA A 494 -11.34 -4.63 26.10
CA ALA A 494 -10.92 -5.74 25.28
C ALA A 494 -11.52 -5.66 23.86
N GLY A 495 -10.77 -6.21 22.88
CA GLY A 495 -11.22 -6.37 21.51
C GLY A 495 -10.60 -5.39 20.52
N LEU A 496 -11.08 -5.49 19.28
CA LEU A 496 -10.74 -4.57 18.19
C LEU A 496 -11.60 -3.31 18.31
N GLN A 497 -10.97 -2.14 18.29
CA GLN A 497 -11.65 -0.85 18.35
C GLN A 497 -11.10 0.07 17.27
N VAL A 498 -11.99 0.78 16.59
CA VAL A 498 -11.66 1.77 15.57
C VAL A 498 -12.17 3.13 16.01
N PHE A 499 -11.26 4.08 16.18
CA PHE A 499 -11.59 5.44 16.57
C PHE A 499 -11.43 6.38 15.39
N VAL A 500 -12.34 7.33 15.26
CA VAL A 500 -12.23 8.48 14.35
C VAL A 500 -12.38 9.73 15.19
N ASP A 501 -11.37 10.60 15.15
CA ASP A 501 -11.28 11.82 15.99
C ASP A 501 -11.55 11.51 17.48
N GLY A 502 -11.04 10.38 17.97
CA GLY A 502 -11.18 9.92 19.36
C GLY A 502 -12.52 9.27 19.72
N VAL A 503 -13.45 9.12 18.77
CA VAL A 503 -14.75 8.46 18.96
C VAL A 503 -14.74 7.07 18.35
N VAL A 504 -15.21 6.05 19.10
CA VAL A 504 -15.34 4.67 18.58
C VAL A 504 -16.43 4.65 17.51
N VAL A 505 -16.09 4.20 16.31
CA VAL A 505 -17.01 4.09 15.17
C VAL A 505 -17.27 2.63 14.76
N ALA A 506 -16.37 1.71 15.14
CA ALA A 506 -16.55 0.27 14.99
C ALA A 506 -15.79 -0.48 16.09
N SER A 507 -16.30 -1.66 16.47
CA SER A 507 -15.65 -2.53 17.45
C SER A 507 -16.09 -3.98 17.29
N SER A 508 -15.24 -4.91 17.74
CA SER A 508 -15.56 -6.34 17.90
C SER A 508 -14.78 -6.92 19.07
N SER A 509 -15.33 -7.95 19.72
CA SER A 509 -14.59 -8.71 20.74
C SER A 509 -13.50 -9.61 20.17
N ALA A 510 -13.50 -9.83 18.86
CA ALA A 510 -12.52 -10.63 18.14
C ALA A 510 -11.72 -9.75 17.15
N LEU A 511 -10.54 -10.25 16.75
CA LEU A 511 -9.76 -9.65 15.65
C LEU A 511 -10.35 -10.12 14.32
N GLU A 512 -11.32 -9.38 13.81
CA GLU A 512 -12.10 -9.74 12.64
C GLU A 512 -12.45 -8.52 11.77
N HIS A 513 -13.13 -8.76 10.65
CA HIS A 513 -13.61 -7.73 9.76
C HIS A 513 -14.67 -6.85 10.45
N VAL A 514 -14.43 -5.56 10.54
CA VAL A 514 -15.38 -4.57 11.06
C VAL A 514 -15.54 -3.38 10.13
N VAL A 515 -16.71 -2.77 10.17
CA VAL A 515 -17.08 -1.63 9.32
C VAL A 515 -17.71 -0.55 10.20
N GLY A 516 -17.26 0.69 10.02
CA GLY A 516 -17.82 1.87 10.68
C GLY A 516 -18.16 2.97 9.68
N LYS A 517 -18.90 3.96 10.11
CA LYS A 517 -19.19 5.15 9.31
C LYS A 517 -18.19 6.26 9.66
N LEU A 518 -17.60 6.89 8.65
CA LEU A 518 -16.87 8.13 8.83
C LEU A 518 -17.87 9.26 9.16
N PRO A 519 -17.67 9.98 10.27
CA PRO A 519 -18.57 11.07 10.67
C PRO A 519 -18.52 12.27 9.73
#